data_5992ccfcfecbc46093f5c702a11b7ddc
#
_entry.id   5992ccfcfecbc46093f5c702a11b7ddc
#
_cell.length_a   1.000
_cell.length_b   1.000
_cell.length_c   1.000
_cell.angle_alpha   90.00
_cell.angle_beta   90.00
_cell.angle_gamma   90.00
#
_symmetry.space_group_name_H-M   'P 1'
#
loop_
_entity.id
_entity.type
_entity.pdbx_description
1 polymer ?
#
loop_
_entity_poly.entity_id
_entity_poly.type
_entity_poly.pdbx_seq_one_letter_code
_entity_poly.pdbx_strand_id
1 'polypeptide(L)'
;MTVVALLVAVPAAREARAAPIRCNGHAALCDRRFDQVVFPATHNSFAAASEGFDAPSQSQGIPSQLRAGVRMFLIDTHHWESRDDLQRVEAKMTPDQRASFESRLHEPAIPPSGVFLCHMYCGLGATPLADVLVSIHQFMDRHPHEVLGLFIEDYVSASETAAAFDTAGLTPYVYTHPDGANWPTLGQMIASGHRLVVFVEHNGGRPGWYRYGWNDVQDTRYDVASAGQFTCALNRGTAGASLFLLNHWIAKGTPSIDDAARVNSSGFLLDRARTCAAERGRMVNFVAVNFYDQGDLFTVVNTLNGFGPPP
;
A
#
# COMPACT_ATOMS: atom_id res chain seq x y z
N MET A 1 -22.84 -69.97 37.12
CA MET A 1 -23.31 -68.66 36.60
C MET A 1 -22.09 -67.85 36.30
N THR A 2 -21.74 -67.76 35.04
CA THR A 2 -20.54 -66.98 34.57
C THR A 2 -20.99 -65.60 34.10
N VAL A 3 -20.56 -64.55 34.77
CA VAL A 3 -20.88 -63.19 34.43
C VAL A 3 -19.88 -62.71 33.35
N VAL A 4 -20.37 -62.46 32.13
CA VAL A 4 -19.57 -61.86 31.05
C VAL A 4 -19.70 -60.36 31.16
N ALA A 5 -18.59 -59.68 31.51
CA ALA A 5 -18.53 -58.22 31.51
C ALA A 5 -18.30 -57.72 30.07
N LEU A 6 -19.27 -57.01 29.49
CA LEU A 6 -19.10 -56.25 28.22
C LEU A 6 -18.32 -55.00 28.50
N LEU A 7 -17.08 -54.91 27.98
CA LEU A 7 -16.29 -53.66 27.88
C LEU A 7 -16.82 -52.82 26.70
N VAL A 8 -17.54 -51.76 27.01
CA VAL A 8 -17.94 -50.74 26.00
C VAL A 8 -16.74 -49.81 25.76
N ALA A 9 -16.11 -49.94 24.60
CA ALA A 9 -15.06 -49.01 24.17
C ALA A 9 -15.70 -47.65 23.81
N VAL A 10 -15.40 -46.62 24.60
CA VAL A 10 -15.76 -45.22 24.29
C VAL A 10 -14.81 -44.74 23.20
N PRO A 11 -15.31 -44.28 22.03
CA PRO A 11 -14.44 -43.71 21.01
C PRO A 11 -13.80 -42.43 21.52
N ALA A 12 -12.47 -42.33 21.50
CA ALA A 12 -11.74 -41.12 21.83
C ALA A 12 -12.15 -40.00 20.84
N ALA A 13 -12.74 -38.96 21.36
CA ALA A 13 -13.04 -37.78 20.57
C ALA A 13 -11.72 -37.21 19.99
N ARG A 14 -11.60 -37.22 18.68
CA ARG A 14 -10.47 -36.60 17.95
C ARG A 14 -10.61 -35.11 18.15
N GLU A 15 -9.77 -34.49 18.98
CA GLU A 15 -9.71 -33.02 19.09
C GLU A 15 -9.49 -32.44 17.70
N ALA A 16 -10.43 -31.61 17.25
CA ALA A 16 -10.32 -30.89 16.01
C ALA A 16 -9.15 -29.88 16.16
N ARG A 17 -8.03 -30.20 15.55
CA ARG A 17 -6.86 -29.33 15.54
C ARG A 17 -7.28 -28.01 14.87
N ALA A 18 -7.19 -26.89 15.58
CA ALA A 18 -7.48 -25.58 15.04
C ALA A 18 -6.66 -25.36 13.75
N ALA A 19 -7.29 -24.80 12.72
CA ALA A 19 -6.60 -24.49 11.47
C ALA A 19 -5.40 -23.55 11.77
N PRO A 20 -4.24 -23.78 11.14
CA PRO A 20 -3.07 -22.93 11.37
C PRO A 20 -3.39 -21.48 10.99
N ILE A 21 -2.95 -20.55 11.82
CA ILE A 21 -3.03 -19.10 11.53
C ILE A 21 -2.30 -18.82 10.21
N ARG A 22 -2.90 -17.98 9.39
CA ARG A 22 -2.31 -17.55 8.12
C ARG A 22 -2.11 -16.03 8.18
N CYS A 23 -0.86 -15.59 8.08
CA CYS A 23 -0.50 -14.17 8.03
C CYS A 23 -0.48 -13.73 6.56
N ASN A 24 -1.25 -12.70 6.21
CA ASN A 24 -1.43 -12.26 4.83
C ASN A 24 -1.71 -13.45 3.88
N GLY A 25 -2.60 -14.36 4.30
CA GLY A 25 -3.06 -15.50 3.51
C GLY A 25 -2.20 -16.77 3.59
N HIS A 26 -0.98 -16.75 4.12
CA HIS A 26 -0.07 -17.90 4.13
C HIS A 26 0.51 -18.19 5.53
N ALA A 27 0.44 -19.43 6.00
CA ALA A 27 0.98 -19.82 7.30
C ALA A 27 2.51 -19.57 7.39
N ALA A 28 3.23 -19.86 6.31
CA ALA A 28 4.68 -19.67 6.27
C ALA A 28 5.15 -18.18 6.35
N LEU A 29 4.26 -17.22 6.11
CA LEU A 29 4.59 -15.80 6.30
C LEU A 29 4.58 -15.41 7.78
N CYS A 30 3.92 -16.16 8.66
CA CYS A 30 3.87 -15.85 10.08
C CYS A 30 5.24 -15.84 10.74
N ASP A 31 6.15 -16.68 10.28
CA ASP A 31 7.52 -16.82 10.82
C ASP A 31 8.54 -15.91 10.11
N ARG A 32 8.12 -15.19 9.06
CA ARG A 32 9.00 -14.24 8.35
C ARG A 32 8.90 -12.86 8.96
N ARG A 33 10.07 -12.21 9.09
CA ARG A 33 10.11 -10.80 9.47
C ARG A 33 9.50 -9.93 8.37
N PHE A 34 9.00 -8.75 8.73
CA PHE A 34 8.39 -7.79 7.80
C PHE A 34 9.32 -7.49 6.59
N ASP A 35 10.63 -7.35 6.84
CA ASP A 35 11.66 -7.16 5.80
C ASP A 35 12.00 -8.43 4.97
N GLN A 36 11.35 -9.54 5.26
CA GLN A 36 11.49 -10.82 4.55
C GLN A 36 10.22 -11.23 3.79
N VAL A 37 9.28 -10.30 3.63
CA VAL A 37 8.01 -10.51 2.93
C VAL A 37 7.90 -9.56 1.76
N VAL A 38 7.35 -10.06 0.65
CA VAL A 38 6.94 -9.25 -0.50
C VAL A 38 5.46 -8.94 -0.38
N PHE A 39 5.11 -7.66 -0.42
CA PHE A 39 3.72 -7.19 -0.33
C PHE A 39 3.26 -6.66 -1.69
N PRO A 40 2.05 -7.02 -2.14
CA PRO A 40 1.44 -6.35 -3.29
C PRO A 40 1.10 -4.91 -2.89
N ALA A 41 1.55 -3.96 -3.70
CA ALA A 41 1.41 -2.55 -3.43
C ALA A 41 0.76 -1.81 -4.60
N THR A 42 0.12 -0.67 -4.32
CA THR A 42 -0.49 0.17 -5.33
C THR A 42 0.04 1.60 -5.24
N HIS A 43 0.37 2.17 -6.41
CA HIS A 43 0.73 3.57 -6.54
C HIS A 43 -0.54 4.42 -6.63
N ASN A 44 -0.54 5.59 -5.98
CA ASN A 44 -1.72 6.46 -5.88
C ASN A 44 -2.98 5.65 -5.61
N SER A 45 -2.94 4.87 -4.54
CA SER A 45 -3.96 3.85 -4.21
C SER A 45 -5.38 4.41 -4.14
N PHE A 46 -5.49 5.68 -3.80
CA PHE A 46 -6.74 6.44 -3.69
C PHE A 46 -7.27 6.91 -5.04
N ALA A 47 -6.39 7.16 -6.03
CA ALA A 47 -6.77 7.72 -7.32
C ALA A 47 -7.43 6.65 -8.21
N ALA A 48 -8.71 6.37 -7.93
CA ALA A 48 -9.45 5.30 -8.57
C ALA A 48 -10.51 5.81 -9.56
N ALA A 49 -10.63 5.12 -10.70
CA ALA A 49 -11.67 5.41 -11.70
C ALA A 49 -13.09 5.26 -11.10
N SER A 50 -13.29 4.27 -10.22
CA SER A 50 -14.57 4.05 -9.53
C SER A 50 -14.96 5.17 -8.55
N GLU A 51 -14.02 6.04 -8.19
CA GLU A 51 -14.21 7.17 -7.26
C GLU A 51 -14.18 8.53 -8.00
N GLY A 52 -14.16 8.50 -9.36
CA GLY A 52 -14.33 9.70 -10.19
C GLY A 52 -13.06 10.55 -10.36
N PHE A 53 -11.87 9.99 -10.11
CA PHE A 53 -10.61 10.70 -10.40
C PHE A 53 -10.42 10.90 -11.91
N ASP A 54 -9.99 12.10 -12.29
CA ASP A 54 -9.79 12.49 -13.70
C ASP A 54 -8.64 11.71 -14.38
N ALA A 55 -7.58 11.43 -13.64
CA ALA A 55 -6.43 10.64 -14.12
C ALA A 55 -6.14 9.48 -13.16
N PRO A 56 -7.01 8.44 -13.15
CA PRO A 56 -6.91 7.38 -12.17
C PRO A 56 -5.66 6.52 -12.38
N SER A 57 -4.99 6.19 -11.28
CA SER A 57 -3.91 5.19 -11.24
C SER A 57 -4.42 3.79 -10.94
N GLN A 58 -5.66 3.65 -10.48
CA GLN A 58 -6.30 2.39 -10.12
C GLN A 58 -7.72 2.31 -10.69
N SER A 59 -8.19 1.10 -10.97
CA SER A 59 -9.58 0.88 -11.39
C SER A 59 -10.56 1.04 -10.24
N GLN A 60 -10.16 0.58 -9.05
CA GLN A 60 -11.02 0.48 -7.86
C GLN A 60 -10.36 1.13 -6.65
N GLY A 61 -11.17 1.70 -5.76
CA GLY A 61 -10.74 2.33 -4.52
C GLY A 61 -10.13 1.36 -3.49
N ILE A 62 -9.51 1.92 -2.46
CA ILE A 62 -8.78 1.17 -1.41
C ILE A 62 -9.61 0.05 -0.77
N PRO A 63 -10.91 0.19 -0.48
CA PRO A 63 -11.68 -0.92 0.08
C PRO A 63 -11.73 -2.16 -0.83
N SER A 64 -11.75 -1.98 -2.15
CA SER A 64 -11.71 -3.09 -3.12
C SER A 64 -10.30 -3.68 -3.24
N GLN A 65 -9.27 -2.83 -3.22
CA GLN A 65 -7.87 -3.25 -3.22
C GLN A 65 -7.54 -4.12 -1.99
N LEU A 66 -8.02 -3.73 -0.80
CA LEU A 66 -7.89 -4.54 0.43
C LEU A 66 -8.51 -5.93 0.27
N ARG A 67 -9.75 -6.02 -0.29
CA ARG A 67 -10.42 -7.29 -0.55
C ARG A 67 -9.70 -8.14 -1.58
N ALA A 68 -9.07 -7.51 -2.58
CA ALA A 68 -8.29 -8.20 -3.60
C ALA A 68 -6.95 -8.75 -3.09
N GLY A 69 -6.44 -8.24 -1.96
CA GLY A 69 -5.19 -8.70 -1.39
C GLY A 69 -4.05 -7.69 -1.41
N VAL A 70 -4.27 -6.45 -1.84
CA VAL A 70 -3.27 -5.37 -1.69
C VAL A 70 -3.01 -5.13 -0.21
N ARG A 71 -1.73 -4.98 0.17
CA ARG A 71 -1.31 -4.86 1.58
C ARG A 71 -0.36 -3.69 1.83
N MET A 72 0.04 -2.96 0.80
CA MET A 72 0.81 -1.73 0.90
C MET A 72 0.19 -0.68 -0.01
N PHE A 73 -0.10 0.51 0.53
CA PHE A 73 -0.79 1.58 -0.17
C PHE A 73 0.07 2.83 -0.18
N LEU A 74 0.39 3.33 -1.38
CA LEU A 74 1.05 4.62 -1.56
C LEU A 74 -0.04 5.67 -1.75
N ILE A 75 -0.09 6.66 -0.85
CA ILE A 75 -1.14 7.68 -0.79
C ILE A 75 -0.53 9.07 -0.61
N ASP A 76 -1.21 10.09 -1.15
CA ASP A 76 -0.80 11.49 -1.04
C ASP A 76 -1.85 12.26 -0.21
N THR A 77 -1.40 12.99 0.82
CA THR A 77 -2.30 13.75 1.71
C THR A 77 -2.18 15.24 1.45
N HIS A 78 -3.31 15.89 1.19
CA HIS A 78 -3.39 17.31 0.87
C HIS A 78 -4.51 18.02 1.64
N HIS A 79 -4.40 19.33 1.76
CA HIS A 79 -5.56 20.19 1.94
C HIS A 79 -6.17 20.50 0.57
N TRP A 80 -7.47 20.77 0.55
CA TRP A 80 -8.09 21.30 -0.67
C TRP A 80 -7.48 22.67 -1.00
N GLU A 81 -7.10 22.88 -2.25
CA GLU A 81 -6.46 24.12 -2.70
C GLU A 81 -7.38 25.32 -2.50
N SER A 82 -6.80 26.42 -2.08
CA SER A 82 -7.51 27.70 -2.10
C SER A 82 -7.64 28.23 -3.54
N ARG A 83 -8.60 29.13 -3.78
CA ARG A 83 -8.73 29.79 -5.08
C ARG A 83 -7.45 30.54 -5.50
N ASP A 84 -6.77 31.15 -4.53
CA ASP A 84 -5.50 31.84 -4.79
C ASP A 84 -4.38 30.86 -5.20
N ASP A 85 -4.36 29.64 -4.66
CA ASP A 85 -3.40 28.61 -5.07
C ASP A 85 -3.64 28.22 -6.52
N LEU A 86 -4.90 27.94 -6.89
CA LEU A 86 -5.27 27.59 -8.26
C LEU A 86 -4.92 28.70 -9.24
N GLN A 87 -5.24 29.95 -8.92
CA GLN A 87 -4.86 31.10 -9.77
C GLN A 87 -3.36 31.21 -10.00
N ARG A 88 -2.54 30.92 -8.97
CA ARG A 88 -1.06 30.90 -9.12
C ARG A 88 -0.58 29.80 -10.08
N VAL A 89 -1.27 28.68 -10.11
CA VAL A 89 -1.00 27.58 -11.03
C VAL A 89 -1.44 27.93 -12.45
N GLU A 90 -2.68 28.40 -12.61
CA GLU A 90 -3.26 28.81 -13.89
C GLU A 90 -2.44 29.92 -14.57
N ALA A 91 -1.86 30.84 -13.79
CA ALA A 91 -1.00 31.90 -14.30
C ALA A 91 0.27 31.41 -15.02
N LYS A 92 0.70 30.18 -14.77
CA LYS A 92 1.88 29.54 -15.39
C LYS A 92 1.52 28.71 -16.62
N MET A 93 0.22 28.53 -16.92
CA MET A 93 -0.27 27.72 -18.03
C MET A 93 -0.43 28.55 -19.29
N THR A 94 -0.25 27.92 -20.44
CA THR A 94 -0.71 28.48 -21.72
C THR A 94 -2.24 28.57 -21.73
N PRO A 95 -2.87 29.40 -22.61
CA PRO A 95 -4.31 29.49 -22.70
C PRO A 95 -4.99 28.12 -22.90
N ASP A 96 -4.45 27.27 -23.78
CA ASP A 96 -5.01 25.93 -24.07
C ASP A 96 -4.86 24.98 -22.87
N GLN A 97 -3.72 25.01 -22.18
CA GLN A 97 -3.52 24.23 -20.96
C GLN A 97 -4.49 24.64 -19.86
N ARG A 98 -4.70 25.95 -19.69
CA ARG A 98 -5.64 26.49 -18.71
C ARG A 98 -7.08 26.07 -19.04
N ALA A 99 -7.54 26.26 -20.28
CA ALA A 99 -8.87 25.86 -20.69
C ALA A 99 -9.10 24.34 -20.48
N SER A 100 -8.09 23.52 -20.81
CA SER A 100 -8.16 22.06 -20.56
C SER A 100 -8.18 21.75 -19.07
N PHE A 101 -7.40 22.43 -18.23
CA PHE A 101 -7.39 22.25 -16.78
C PHE A 101 -8.73 22.65 -16.15
N GLU A 102 -9.23 23.85 -16.43
CA GLU A 102 -10.50 24.37 -15.92
C GLU A 102 -11.70 23.51 -16.33
N SER A 103 -11.68 22.91 -17.54
CA SER A 103 -12.77 22.05 -18.01
C SER A 103 -12.89 20.73 -17.23
N ARG A 104 -11.85 20.30 -16.54
CA ARG A 104 -11.78 19.06 -15.76
C ARG A 104 -11.86 19.29 -14.25
N LEU A 105 -11.61 20.53 -13.83
CA LEU A 105 -11.56 20.90 -12.43
C LEU A 105 -12.98 20.96 -11.82
N HIS A 106 -13.21 20.23 -10.76
CA HIS A 106 -14.45 20.28 -9.98
C HIS A 106 -14.22 21.13 -8.72
N GLU A 107 -14.49 22.44 -8.82
CA GLU A 107 -14.36 23.35 -7.68
C GLU A 107 -15.69 23.47 -6.93
N PRO A 108 -15.75 23.10 -5.65
CA PRO A 108 -16.87 23.43 -4.81
C PRO A 108 -16.89 24.94 -4.53
N ALA A 109 -18.08 25.52 -4.39
CA ALA A 109 -18.24 26.97 -4.11
C ALA A 109 -17.50 27.41 -2.82
N ILE A 110 -17.35 26.49 -1.87
CA ILE A 110 -16.57 26.64 -0.63
C ILE A 110 -15.66 25.40 -0.55
N PRO A 111 -14.32 25.57 -0.58
CA PRO A 111 -13.42 24.45 -0.39
C PRO A 111 -13.70 23.71 0.92
N PRO A 112 -13.83 22.38 0.89
CA PRO A 112 -14.09 21.62 2.11
C PRO A 112 -12.87 21.67 3.03
N SER A 113 -13.10 21.67 4.34
CA SER A 113 -12.04 21.59 5.36
C SER A 113 -11.65 20.14 5.62
N GLY A 114 -10.40 19.91 6.03
CA GLY A 114 -9.88 18.61 6.40
C GLY A 114 -8.73 18.16 5.49
N VAL A 115 -8.37 16.89 5.64
CA VAL A 115 -7.30 16.24 4.86
C VAL A 115 -7.92 15.33 3.82
N PHE A 116 -7.44 15.45 2.60
CA PHE A 116 -7.89 14.68 1.45
C PHE A 116 -6.75 13.88 0.86
N LEU A 117 -7.09 12.77 0.24
CA LEU A 117 -6.23 12.03 -0.68
C LEU A 117 -6.52 12.54 -2.08
N CYS A 118 -5.56 13.22 -2.69
CA CYS A 118 -5.66 13.72 -4.04
C CYS A 118 -4.26 13.85 -4.67
N HIS A 119 -4.17 13.66 -5.98
CA HIS A 119 -2.91 13.76 -6.70
C HIS A 119 -2.81 15.12 -7.37
N MET A 120 -1.87 15.94 -6.94
CA MET A 120 -1.62 17.33 -7.35
C MET A 120 -2.74 18.30 -6.97
N TYR A 121 -3.97 18.10 -7.48
CA TYR A 121 -5.11 19.03 -7.27
C TYR A 121 -6.35 18.24 -6.88
N CYS A 122 -6.93 18.57 -5.74
CA CYS A 122 -8.11 17.86 -5.22
C CYS A 122 -9.35 18.05 -6.12
N GLY A 123 -9.44 19.18 -6.83
CA GLY A 123 -10.49 19.39 -7.82
C GLY A 123 -10.46 18.43 -9.02
N LEU A 124 -9.38 17.69 -9.25
CA LEU A 124 -9.29 16.63 -10.27
C LEU A 124 -9.64 15.24 -9.76
N GLY A 125 -10.04 15.14 -8.50
CA GLY A 125 -10.43 13.93 -7.79
C GLY A 125 -9.86 13.93 -6.38
N ALA A 126 -10.72 13.68 -5.41
CA ALA A 126 -10.35 13.67 -3.99
C ALA A 126 -11.21 12.69 -3.20
N THR A 127 -10.58 12.02 -2.24
CA THR A 127 -11.26 11.19 -1.25
C THR A 127 -10.88 11.68 0.15
N PRO A 128 -11.81 11.92 1.09
CA PRO A 128 -11.47 12.30 2.45
C PRO A 128 -10.56 11.25 3.10
N LEU A 129 -9.45 11.67 3.69
CA LEU A 129 -8.53 10.75 4.39
C LEU A 129 -9.26 9.95 5.47
N ALA A 130 -10.15 10.62 6.22
CA ALA A 130 -10.92 9.99 7.29
C ALA A 130 -11.73 8.77 6.81
N ASP A 131 -12.36 8.83 5.63
CA ASP A 131 -13.19 7.74 5.08
C ASP A 131 -12.33 6.52 4.74
N VAL A 132 -11.15 6.77 4.17
CA VAL A 132 -10.19 5.70 3.85
C VAL A 132 -9.65 5.06 5.12
N LEU A 133 -9.26 5.85 6.13
CA LEU A 133 -8.76 5.33 7.40
C LEU A 133 -9.82 4.52 8.15
N VAL A 134 -11.09 4.95 8.15
CA VAL A 134 -12.21 4.16 8.69
C VAL A 134 -12.38 2.85 7.93
N SER A 135 -12.25 2.86 6.62
CA SER A 135 -12.33 1.64 5.80
C SER A 135 -11.19 0.65 6.10
N ILE A 136 -9.97 1.16 6.31
CA ILE A 136 -8.81 0.36 6.72
C ILE A 136 -9.04 -0.22 8.12
N HIS A 137 -9.52 0.59 9.07
CA HIS A 137 -9.85 0.14 10.43
C HIS A 137 -10.85 -1.02 10.40
N GLN A 138 -11.97 -0.84 9.70
CA GLN A 138 -13.00 -1.87 9.56
C GLN A 138 -12.48 -3.14 8.89
N PHE A 139 -11.54 -3.02 7.93
CA PHE A 139 -10.89 -4.17 7.33
C PHE A 139 -10.01 -4.89 8.37
N MET A 140 -9.19 -4.17 9.10
CA MET A 140 -8.29 -4.74 10.11
C MET A 140 -9.06 -5.44 11.22
N ASP A 141 -10.20 -4.92 11.66
CA ASP A 141 -11.06 -5.58 12.65
C ASP A 141 -11.57 -6.93 12.16
N ARG A 142 -12.03 -6.97 10.91
CA ARG A 142 -12.57 -8.20 10.31
C ARG A 142 -11.49 -9.20 9.90
N HIS A 143 -10.25 -8.74 9.72
CA HIS A 143 -9.13 -9.54 9.25
C HIS A 143 -7.95 -9.47 10.24
N PRO A 144 -8.04 -10.11 11.42
CA PRO A 144 -7.06 -9.98 12.50
C PRO A 144 -5.68 -10.53 12.16
N HIS A 145 -5.55 -11.31 11.10
CA HIS A 145 -4.28 -11.92 10.69
C HIS A 145 -3.60 -11.22 9.50
N GLU A 146 -4.02 -9.99 9.20
CA GLU A 146 -3.44 -9.20 8.12
C GLU A 146 -2.52 -8.11 8.66
N VAL A 147 -1.35 -7.96 8.05
CA VAL A 147 -0.38 -6.88 8.28
C VAL A 147 -0.43 -5.96 7.07
N LEU A 148 -0.60 -4.67 7.30
CA LEU A 148 -0.72 -3.65 6.27
C LEU A 148 0.40 -2.63 6.36
N GLY A 149 0.65 -1.91 5.25
CA GLY A 149 1.51 -0.74 5.21
C GLY A 149 0.86 0.43 4.48
N LEU A 150 1.21 1.63 4.93
CA LEU A 150 0.92 2.89 4.25
C LEU A 150 2.25 3.60 3.99
N PHE A 151 2.44 4.11 2.79
CA PHE A 151 3.49 5.05 2.45
C PHE A 151 2.82 6.37 2.04
N ILE A 152 2.99 7.40 2.86
CA ILE A 152 2.26 8.66 2.74
C ILE A 152 3.20 9.73 2.17
N GLU A 153 2.91 10.22 0.99
CA GLU A 153 3.48 11.47 0.49
C GLU A 153 2.73 12.61 1.21
N ASP A 154 3.33 13.11 2.29
CA ASP A 154 2.66 13.95 3.27
C ASP A 154 2.85 15.44 2.99
N TYR A 155 1.82 16.07 2.39
CA TYR A 155 1.75 17.53 2.17
C TYR A 155 0.96 18.27 3.26
N VAL A 156 0.55 17.55 4.31
CA VAL A 156 -0.08 18.09 5.52
C VAL A 156 0.79 17.82 6.73
N SER A 157 0.51 18.47 7.86
CA SER A 157 1.32 18.27 9.07
C SER A 157 1.16 16.87 9.66
N ALA A 158 2.22 16.38 10.32
CA ALA A 158 2.18 15.11 11.05
C ALA A 158 1.08 15.06 12.13
N SER A 159 0.78 16.22 12.76
CA SER A 159 -0.28 16.32 13.77
C SER A 159 -1.68 16.15 13.19
N GLU A 160 -1.94 16.67 11.98
CA GLU A 160 -3.22 16.49 11.30
C GLU A 160 -3.44 15.05 10.87
N THR A 161 -2.39 14.44 10.30
CA THR A 161 -2.44 13.02 9.95
C THR A 161 -2.65 12.15 11.20
N ALA A 162 -1.91 12.41 12.28
CA ALA A 162 -2.08 11.66 13.54
C ALA A 162 -3.50 11.80 14.11
N ALA A 163 -4.05 13.01 14.09
CA ALA A 163 -5.43 13.25 14.55
C ALA A 163 -6.46 12.50 13.70
N ALA A 164 -6.22 12.35 12.38
CA ALA A 164 -7.08 11.55 11.50
C ALA A 164 -7.00 10.05 11.86
N PHE A 165 -5.81 9.52 12.16
CA PHE A 165 -5.63 8.14 12.63
C PHE A 165 -6.32 7.89 13.98
N ASP A 166 -6.20 8.82 14.92
CA ASP A 166 -6.88 8.74 16.23
C ASP A 166 -8.40 8.74 16.05
N THR A 167 -8.92 9.65 15.24
CA THR A 167 -10.36 9.77 14.96
C THR A 167 -10.90 8.50 14.29
N ALA A 168 -10.14 7.89 13.38
CA ALA A 168 -10.52 6.65 12.73
C ALA A 168 -10.33 5.40 13.61
N GLY A 169 -9.74 5.52 14.80
CA GLY A 169 -9.44 4.39 15.70
C GLY A 169 -8.29 3.51 15.25
N LEU A 170 -7.41 4.00 14.38
CA LEU A 170 -6.30 3.22 13.82
C LEU A 170 -5.02 3.26 14.65
N THR A 171 -4.82 4.26 15.49
CA THR A 171 -3.60 4.41 16.31
C THR A 171 -3.24 3.15 17.11
N PRO A 172 -4.17 2.38 17.72
CA PRO A 172 -3.84 1.14 18.41
C PRO A 172 -3.23 0.04 17.53
N TYR A 173 -3.44 0.10 16.22
CA TYR A 173 -2.92 -0.88 15.27
C TYR A 173 -1.54 -0.52 14.74
N VAL A 174 -1.08 0.71 14.95
CA VAL A 174 0.16 1.20 14.32
C VAL A 174 1.38 0.62 15.03
N TYR A 175 2.29 0.08 14.23
CA TYR A 175 3.58 -0.42 14.69
C TYR A 175 4.61 0.71 14.72
N THR A 176 5.26 0.90 15.87
CA THR A 176 6.40 1.80 16.01
C THR A 176 7.69 1.00 15.90
N HIS A 177 8.45 1.20 14.83
CA HIS A 177 9.72 0.52 14.63
C HIS A 177 10.86 1.25 15.38
N PRO A 178 11.56 0.58 16.32
CA PRO A 178 12.72 1.18 16.99
C PRO A 178 13.90 1.30 16.00
N ASP A 179 14.65 2.41 16.09
CA ASP A 179 15.82 2.63 15.24
C ASP A 179 16.86 1.52 15.40
N GLY A 180 17.32 1.00 14.26
CA GLY A 180 18.34 -0.05 14.21
C GLY A 180 17.90 -1.43 14.71
N ALA A 181 16.63 -1.61 15.10
CA ALA A 181 16.10 -2.91 15.48
C ALA A 181 15.85 -3.81 14.26
N ASN A 182 15.81 -5.13 14.50
CA ASN A 182 15.28 -6.04 13.50
C ASN A 182 13.75 -5.90 13.39
N TRP A 183 13.21 -6.02 12.20
CA TRP A 183 11.76 -6.08 11.99
C TRP A 183 11.18 -7.32 12.70
N PRO A 184 10.02 -7.23 13.35
CA PRO A 184 9.32 -8.38 13.90
C PRO A 184 8.82 -9.30 12.79
N THR A 185 8.51 -10.55 13.14
CA THR A 185 7.78 -11.44 12.24
C THR A 185 6.32 -10.98 12.09
N LEU A 186 5.67 -11.34 10.97
CA LEU A 186 4.24 -11.01 10.81
C LEU A 186 3.41 -11.63 11.96
N GLY A 187 3.76 -12.83 12.41
CA GLY A 187 3.11 -13.46 13.56
C GLY A 187 3.27 -12.66 14.85
N GLN A 188 4.45 -12.07 15.10
CA GLN A 188 4.68 -11.19 16.25
C GLN A 188 3.87 -9.89 16.15
N MET A 189 3.80 -9.28 14.96
CA MET A 189 2.97 -8.09 14.73
C MET A 189 1.50 -8.36 14.98
N ILE A 190 0.99 -9.49 14.50
CA ILE A 190 -0.38 -9.93 14.71
C ILE A 190 -0.66 -10.21 16.19
N ALA A 191 0.23 -10.92 16.86
CA ALA A 191 0.09 -11.26 18.28
C ALA A 191 0.10 -10.02 19.19
N SER A 192 0.86 -8.98 18.83
CA SER A 192 0.90 -7.70 19.56
C SER A 192 -0.27 -6.77 19.23
N GLY A 193 -1.01 -7.03 18.15
CA GLY A 193 -2.04 -6.13 17.60
C GLY A 193 -1.47 -4.96 16.78
N HIS A 194 -0.15 -4.67 16.86
CA HIS A 194 0.51 -3.60 16.12
C HIS A 194 0.92 -4.08 14.73
N ARG A 195 0.01 -4.02 13.79
CA ARG A 195 0.13 -4.65 12.46
C ARG A 195 -0.17 -3.72 11.29
N LEU A 196 -0.12 -2.40 11.53
CA LEU A 196 -0.13 -1.35 10.52
C LEU A 196 1.20 -0.61 10.56
N VAL A 197 1.98 -0.67 9.49
CA VAL A 197 3.25 0.08 9.36
C VAL A 197 2.99 1.35 8.55
N VAL A 198 3.43 2.49 9.07
CA VAL A 198 3.27 3.79 8.42
C VAL A 198 4.64 4.40 8.14
N PHE A 199 4.89 4.71 6.88
CA PHE A 199 6.02 5.51 6.42
C PHE A 199 5.52 6.83 5.86
N VAL A 200 6.31 7.88 6.03
CA VAL A 200 6.01 9.19 5.46
C VAL A 200 7.20 9.73 4.67
N GLU A 201 6.92 10.56 3.67
CA GLU A 201 7.93 11.00 2.73
C GLU A 201 8.68 12.27 3.19
N HIS A 202 8.02 13.20 3.89
CA HIS A 202 8.58 14.50 4.21
C HIS A 202 8.71 14.79 5.70
N ASN A 203 7.66 14.60 6.50
CA ASN A 203 7.52 15.16 7.85
C ASN A 203 7.66 14.13 8.98
N GLY A 204 8.50 13.10 8.81
CA GLY A 204 8.67 12.07 9.82
C GLY A 204 9.16 12.58 11.18
N GLY A 205 8.79 11.87 12.27
CA GLY A 205 9.36 12.10 13.60
C GLY A 205 8.39 12.03 14.76
N ARG A 206 7.26 12.71 14.75
CA ARG A 206 6.29 12.69 15.86
C ARG A 206 4.85 12.66 15.35
N PRO A 207 4.00 11.76 15.92
CA PRO A 207 4.33 10.74 16.94
C PRO A 207 5.37 9.73 16.42
N GLY A 208 6.00 8.94 17.30
CA GLY A 208 7.13 8.06 16.95
C GLY A 208 6.84 7.01 15.88
N TRP A 209 5.56 6.68 15.65
CA TRP A 209 5.13 5.80 14.57
C TRP A 209 5.04 6.53 13.20
N TYR A 210 5.02 7.87 13.17
CA TYR A 210 5.02 8.69 11.97
C TYR A 210 6.45 8.80 11.44
N ARG A 211 6.89 7.73 10.78
CA ARG A 211 8.29 7.47 10.53
C ARG A 211 8.72 7.96 9.16
N TYR A 212 9.82 8.72 9.09
CA TYR A 212 10.44 9.11 7.83
C TYR A 212 10.86 7.86 7.05
N GLY A 213 10.15 7.57 5.96
CA GLY A 213 10.23 6.30 5.25
C GLY A 213 11.60 6.03 4.64
N TRP A 214 12.30 7.07 4.19
CA TRP A 214 13.59 6.90 3.52
C TRP A 214 14.76 6.52 4.44
N ASN A 215 14.54 6.43 5.74
CA ASN A 215 15.47 5.80 6.66
C ASN A 215 15.44 4.26 6.55
N ASP A 216 14.27 3.68 6.28
CA ASP A 216 14.04 2.24 6.27
C ASP A 216 13.81 1.66 4.88
N VAL A 217 13.33 2.49 3.94
CA VAL A 217 12.94 2.11 2.59
C VAL A 217 13.89 2.75 1.57
N GLN A 218 14.29 1.99 0.58
CA GLN A 218 14.95 2.45 -0.63
C GLN A 218 14.06 2.15 -1.84
N ASP A 219 14.10 2.99 -2.88
CA ASP A 219 13.25 2.77 -4.05
C ASP A 219 13.99 2.83 -5.40
N THR A 220 13.27 2.46 -6.47
CA THR A 220 13.63 2.73 -7.86
C THR A 220 12.94 4.00 -8.37
N ARG A 221 13.39 4.53 -9.52
CA ARG A 221 12.74 5.67 -10.17
C ARG A 221 11.25 5.40 -10.40
N TYR A 222 10.44 6.45 -10.24
CA TYR A 222 8.99 6.45 -10.38
C TYR A 222 8.49 7.30 -11.57
N ASP A 223 9.34 8.16 -12.12
CA ASP A 223 9.04 9.14 -13.17
C ASP A 223 9.41 8.68 -14.59
N VAL A 224 9.32 7.37 -14.86
CA VAL A 224 9.71 6.78 -16.15
C VAL A 224 8.61 6.91 -17.19
N ALA A 225 8.93 7.40 -18.39
CA ALA A 225 7.97 7.62 -19.46
C ALA A 225 7.73 6.38 -20.36
N SER A 226 8.48 5.30 -20.19
CA SER A 226 8.33 4.06 -20.94
C SER A 226 8.96 2.88 -20.20
N ALA A 227 8.56 1.66 -20.54
CA ALA A 227 9.14 0.43 -20.00
C ALA A 227 10.64 0.30 -20.22
N GLY A 228 11.17 0.83 -21.32
CA GLY A 228 12.61 0.83 -21.62
C GLY A 228 13.45 1.72 -20.70
N GLN A 229 12.82 2.58 -19.90
CA GLN A 229 13.48 3.45 -18.92
C GLN A 229 13.50 2.86 -17.50
N PHE A 230 12.89 1.70 -17.30
CA PHE A 230 12.95 1.03 -16.01
C PHE A 230 14.41 0.65 -15.67
N THR A 231 14.86 1.08 -14.51
CA THR A 231 16.18 0.74 -13.97
C THR A 231 16.05 0.21 -12.56
N CYS A 232 17.09 -0.44 -12.06
CA CYS A 232 17.19 -0.87 -10.67
C CYS A 232 18.02 0.09 -9.81
N ALA A 233 18.47 1.21 -10.38
CA ALA A 233 19.27 2.20 -9.67
C ALA A 233 18.52 2.77 -8.44
N LEU A 234 19.27 3.08 -7.38
CA LEU A 234 18.77 3.76 -6.20
C LEU A 234 18.27 5.15 -6.59
N ASN A 235 17.04 5.45 -6.20
CA ASN A 235 16.46 6.79 -6.40
C ASN A 235 16.34 7.53 -5.06
N ARG A 236 15.53 7.05 -4.13
CA ARG A 236 15.38 7.63 -2.78
C ARG A 236 15.75 6.62 -1.71
N GLY A 237 16.00 7.10 -0.50
CA GLY A 237 16.48 6.29 0.61
C GLY A 237 17.99 6.06 0.56
N THR A 238 18.47 5.07 1.29
CA THR A 238 19.89 4.71 1.35
C THR A 238 20.11 3.25 0.95
N ALA A 239 21.31 2.91 0.46
CA ALA A 239 21.66 1.53 0.13
C ALA A 239 21.59 0.58 1.34
N GLY A 240 21.70 1.12 2.57
CA GLY A 240 21.59 0.37 3.83
C GLY A 240 20.14 0.16 4.32
N ALA A 241 19.16 0.83 3.75
CA ALA A 241 17.75 0.70 4.13
C ALA A 241 17.28 -0.76 4.04
N SER A 242 16.52 -1.21 5.05
CA SER A 242 16.15 -2.64 5.19
C SER A 242 15.07 -3.10 4.22
N LEU A 243 14.28 -2.17 3.69
CA LEU A 243 13.15 -2.43 2.80
C LEU A 243 13.40 -1.86 1.41
N PHE A 244 12.80 -2.51 0.40
CA PHE A 244 12.94 -2.11 -0.99
C PHE A 244 11.57 -1.98 -1.67
N LEU A 245 11.24 -0.75 -2.12
CA LEU A 245 10.06 -0.41 -2.90
C LEU A 245 10.43 -0.41 -4.40
N LEU A 246 9.84 -1.32 -5.14
CA LEU A 246 9.91 -1.36 -6.60
C LEU A 246 8.76 -0.53 -7.18
N ASN A 247 9.06 0.68 -7.65
CA ASN A 247 8.12 1.50 -8.39
C ASN A 247 7.96 0.95 -9.81
N HIS A 248 6.78 0.42 -10.14
CA HIS A 248 6.56 -0.31 -11.39
C HIS A 248 5.34 0.19 -12.15
N TRP A 249 5.44 1.38 -12.70
CA TRP A 249 4.44 1.99 -13.57
C TRP A 249 5.10 2.94 -14.59
N ILE A 250 4.36 3.26 -15.65
CA ILE A 250 4.76 4.27 -16.63
C ILE A 250 4.07 5.58 -16.27
N ALA A 251 4.89 6.64 -16.09
CA ALA A 251 4.46 7.97 -15.64
C ALA A 251 4.41 8.97 -16.83
N LYS A 252 3.80 8.56 -17.94
CA LYS A 252 3.66 9.41 -19.14
C LYS A 252 2.20 9.83 -19.35
N GLY A 253 1.88 11.08 -19.04
CA GLY A 253 0.50 11.58 -19.17
C GLY A 253 -0.45 10.88 -18.20
N THR A 254 -1.72 10.69 -18.63
CA THR A 254 -2.69 9.92 -17.86
C THR A 254 -2.26 8.45 -17.78
N PRO A 255 -2.33 7.81 -16.60
CA PRO A 255 -2.03 6.39 -16.46
C PRO A 255 -2.86 5.53 -17.42
N SER A 256 -2.23 4.55 -18.06
CA SER A 256 -2.84 3.71 -19.11
C SER A 256 -3.06 2.28 -18.62
N ILE A 257 -4.29 1.79 -18.78
CA ILE A 257 -4.66 0.39 -18.51
C ILE A 257 -3.87 -0.57 -19.39
N ASP A 258 -3.69 -0.25 -20.68
CA ASP A 258 -2.95 -1.09 -21.63
C ASP A 258 -1.46 -1.17 -21.27
N ASP A 259 -0.86 -0.05 -20.85
CA ASP A 259 0.52 -0.04 -20.35
C ASP A 259 0.63 -0.88 -19.07
N ALA A 260 -0.30 -0.74 -18.13
CA ALA A 260 -0.32 -1.54 -16.92
C ALA A 260 -0.46 -3.04 -17.23
N ALA A 261 -1.42 -3.45 -18.06
CA ALA A 261 -1.59 -4.84 -18.46
C ALA A 261 -0.31 -5.45 -19.06
N ARG A 262 0.41 -4.66 -19.85
CA ARG A 262 1.65 -5.09 -20.48
C ARG A 262 2.80 -5.21 -19.48
N VAL A 263 3.04 -4.18 -18.64
CA VAL A 263 4.19 -4.19 -17.72
C VAL A 263 3.93 -5.04 -16.47
N ASN A 264 2.68 -5.15 -15.99
CA ASN A 264 2.33 -5.99 -14.86
C ASN A 264 2.18 -7.48 -15.22
N SER A 265 2.39 -7.87 -16.49
CA SER A 265 2.37 -9.28 -16.89
C SER A 265 3.42 -10.07 -16.09
N SER A 266 3.11 -11.32 -15.82
CA SER A 266 3.91 -12.22 -14.97
C SER A 266 5.39 -12.26 -15.36
N GLY A 267 5.69 -12.43 -16.65
CA GLY A 267 7.07 -12.45 -17.14
C GLY A 267 7.80 -11.14 -16.91
N PHE A 268 7.19 -10.02 -17.33
CA PHE A 268 7.85 -8.71 -17.25
C PHE A 268 8.09 -8.27 -15.79
N LEU A 269 7.06 -8.33 -14.96
CA LEU A 269 7.13 -7.87 -13.57
C LEU A 269 8.05 -8.76 -12.72
N LEU A 270 7.95 -10.09 -12.88
CA LEU A 270 8.78 -11.04 -12.13
C LEU A 270 10.26 -10.90 -12.49
N ASP A 271 10.57 -10.81 -13.81
CA ASP A 271 11.95 -10.66 -14.29
C ASP A 271 12.55 -9.35 -13.77
N ARG A 272 11.79 -8.24 -13.83
CA ARG A 272 12.28 -6.97 -13.28
C ARG A 272 12.49 -7.04 -11.77
N ALA A 273 11.56 -7.61 -11.01
CA ALA A 273 11.69 -7.72 -9.56
C ALA A 273 12.92 -8.56 -9.17
N ARG A 274 13.17 -9.67 -9.86
CA ARG A 274 14.34 -10.53 -9.64
C ARG A 274 15.66 -9.85 -10.04
N THR A 275 15.68 -9.19 -11.18
CA THR A 275 16.84 -8.43 -11.65
C THR A 275 17.21 -7.34 -10.66
N CYS A 276 16.22 -6.54 -10.22
CA CYS A 276 16.47 -5.48 -9.26
C CYS A 276 16.87 -6.02 -7.88
N ALA A 277 16.30 -7.13 -7.43
CA ALA A 277 16.73 -7.79 -6.20
C ALA A 277 18.20 -8.25 -6.28
N ALA A 278 18.61 -8.83 -7.40
CA ALA A 278 19.99 -9.29 -7.63
C ALA A 278 20.97 -8.11 -7.70
N GLU A 279 20.68 -7.08 -8.49
CA GLU A 279 21.54 -5.89 -8.63
C GLU A 279 21.72 -5.13 -7.31
N ARG A 280 20.64 -5.07 -6.49
CA ARG A 280 20.66 -4.37 -5.20
C ARG A 280 21.13 -5.25 -4.04
N GLY A 281 21.36 -6.56 -4.25
CA GLY A 281 21.68 -7.53 -3.20
C GLY A 281 20.60 -7.58 -2.09
N ARG A 282 19.35 -7.28 -2.43
CA ARG A 282 18.23 -7.14 -1.49
C ARG A 282 16.91 -7.54 -2.14
N MET A 283 16.10 -8.29 -1.40
CA MET A 283 14.77 -8.63 -1.89
C MET A 283 13.89 -7.39 -2.05
N VAL A 284 13.01 -7.41 -3.04
CA VAL A 284 11.93 -6.44 -3.16
C VAL A 284 10.89 -6.74 -2.08
N ASN A 285 10.50 -5.73 -1.30
CA ASN A 285 9.47 -5.85 -0.27
C ASN A 285 8.11 -5.33 -0.73
N PHE A 286 8.10 -4.24 -1.48
CA PHE A 286 6.87 -3.62 -1.97
C PHE A 286 6.92 -3.57 -3.49
N VAL A 287 5.98 -4.24 -4.16
CA VAL A 287 5.81 -4.21 -5.61
C VAL A 287 4.66 -3.28 -5.92
N ALA A 288 4.96 -2.00 -6.18
CA ALA A 288 3.94 -0.97 -6.40
C ALA A 288 3.64 -0.80 -7.90
N VAL A 289 2.36 -0.93 -8.25
CA VAL A 289 1.87 -0.86 -9.63
C VAL A 289 0.70 0.11 -9.78
N ASN A 290 0.48 0.58 -11.01
CA ASN A 290 -0.81 1.11 -11.44
C ASN A 290 -1.72 -0.04 -11.85
N PHE A 291 -3.04 0.14 -11.69
CA PHE A 291 -4.08 -0.82 -12.09
C PHE A 291 -3.74 -2.24 -11.65
N TYR A 292 -3.77 -2.45 -10.33
CA TYR A 292 -3.40 -3.73 -9.69
C TYR A 292 -4.18 -4.94 -10.21
N ASP A 293 -5.34 -4.71 -10.79
CA ASP A 293 -6.26 -5.69 -11.39
C ASP A 293 -5.94 -5.98 -12.86
N GLN A 294 -4.88 -5.36 -13.40
CA GLN A 294 -4.37 -5.61 -14.74
C GLN A 294 -3.03 -6.35 -14.65
N GLY A 295 -2.94 -7.47 -15.34
CA GLY A 295 -1.76 -8.35 -15.27
C GLY A 295 -1.76 -9.26 -14.04
N ASP A 296 -0.56 -9.57 -13.52
CA ASP A 296 -0.34 -10.73 -12.64
C ASP A 296 0.30 -10.37 -11.28
N LEU A 297 0.05 -9.17 -10.75
CA LEU A 297 0.68 -8.69 -9.50
C LEU A 297 0.69 -9.75 -8.39
N PHE A 298 -0.47 -10.34 -8.09
CA PHE A 298 -0.59 -11.30 -6.97
C PHE A 298 0.16 -12.61 -7.24
N THR A 299 0.15 -13.09 -8.48
CA THR A 299 0.92 -14.27 -8.90
C THR A 299 2.42 -14.02 -8.74
N VAL A 300 2.90 -12.85 -9.16
CA VAL A 300 4.31 -12.43 -9.04
C VAL A 300 4.71 -12.33 -7.58
N VAL A 301 3.90 -11.66 -6.75
CA VAL A 301 4.16 -11.52 -5.30
C VAL A 301 4.18 -12.88 -4.60
N ASN A 302 3.24 -13.78 -4.91
CA ASN A 302 3.25 -15.14 -4.37
C ASN A 302 4.53 -15.89 -4.78
N THR A 303 4.93 -15.80 -6.05
CA THR A 303 6.15 -16.42 -6.56
C THR A 303 7.40 -15.88 -5.87
N LEU A 304 7.51 -14.57 -5.66
CA LEU A 304 8.61 -13.93 -4.94
C LEU A 304 8.65 -14.33 -3.46
N ASN A 305 7.50 -14.58 -2.85
CA ASN A 305 7.39 -15.15 -1.51
C ASN A 305 7.64 -16.67 -1.46
N GLY A 306 7.90 -17.34 -2.59
CA GLY A 306 8.16 -18.77 -2.67
C GLY A 306 6.91 -19.62 -2.62
N PHE A 307 5.77 -19.08 -3.00
CA PHE A 307 4.49 -19.78 -3.15
C PHE A 307 4.15 -19.98 -4.63
N GLY A 308 3.27 -20.93 -4.91
CA GLY A 308 2.66 -21.08 -6.23
C GLY A 308 1.70 -19.92 -6.56
N PRO A 309 1.09 -19.94 -7.77
CA PRO A 309 0.04 -18.98 -8.09
C PRO A 309 -1.07 -19.03 -7.03
N PRO A 310 -1.81 -17.92 -6.81
CA PRO A 310 -2.90 -17.92 -5.85
C PRO A 310 -3.93 -19.00 -6.23
N PRO A 311 -4.59 -19.60 -5.22
CA PRO A 311 -5.58 -20.66 -5.44
C PRO A 311 -6.82 -20.15 -6.20
#